data_af59214439197e7daafaa7922f42adeb
#
_entry.id   af59214439197e7daafaa7922f42adeb
#
_cell.length_a   1.000
_cell.length_b   1.000
_cell.length_c   1.000
_cell.angle_alpha   90.00
_cell.angle_beta   90.00
_cell.angle_gamma   90.00
#
_symmetry.space_group_name_H-M   'P 1'
#
loop_
_entity.id
_entity.type
_entity.pdbx_description
1 polymer ?
#
loop_
_entity_poly.entity_id
_entity_poly.type
_entity_poly.pdbx_seq_one_letter_code
_entity_poly.pdbx_strand_id
1 'polypeptide(L)'
;MERRFPSQLGGNYLNYSHVLSQLKGRYEKELRGAKRPAVRKVLNKDVSAGMPMILCVSQILRFKSKLPKQVDGVQSSSAQAESVEEVRLELTDGWYAVSTLLDCVLTNLVDKGKIQVGSKIMICNSQLVGSDDGVDPLDDNYCSDRRNCPLLLKITANNSRKASWDAKLGFVHPKFTAQQGGGILVKSLSDIYPDGGSIPAIELVICKRYPRMYREQIKDIATQNVVTNHLTEPEEAARQSEHDMKNQRASEKYAESARKECSEVSCCARRVSKLTIQ
;
A
#
# COMPACT_ATOMS: atom_id res chain seq x y z
N MET A 1 6.99 28.03 3.67
CA MET A 1 8.36 28.54 3.44
C MET A 1 8.68 29.66 4.41
N GLU A 2 7.97 30.77 4.38
CA GLU A 2 8.22 31.94 5.23
C GLU A 2 8.17 31.60 6.74
N ARG A 3 7.22 30.77 7.19
CA ARG A 3 7.13 30.29 8.57
C ARG A 3 8.37 29.47 9.00
N ARG A 4 9.08 28.84 8.06
CA ARG A 4 10.27 28.03 8.34
C ARG A 4 11.57 28.82 8.25
N PHE A 5 11.57 29.88 7.45
CA PHE A 5 12.75 30.75 7.20
C PHE A 5 12.37 32.22 7.35
N PRO A 6 11.88 32.66 8.53
CA PRO A 6 11.38 34.01 8.72
C PRO A 6 12.46 35.08 8.55
N SER A 7 13.70 34.76 8.92
CA SER A 7 14.84 35.68 8.80
C SER A 7 15.32 35.89 7.36
N GLN A 8 15.08 34.91 6.47
CA GLN A 8 15.54 34.99 5.07
C GLN A 8 14.47 35.53 4.13
N LEU A 9 13.20 35.30 4.43
CA LEU A 9 12.06 35.63 3.58
C LEU A 9 11.31 36.89 4.04
N GLY A 10 11.60 37.40 5.25
CA GLY A 10 11.28 38.74 5.71
C GLY A 10 9.83 39.20 5.64
N GLY A 11 8.84 38.30 5.78
CA GLY A 11 7.42 38.70 5.80
C GLY A 11 6.85 39.19 4.44
N ASN A 12 7.63 39.13 3.36
CA ASN A 12 7.26 39.72 2.09
C ASN A 12 6.30 38.86 1.24
N TYR A 13 6.14 37.60 1.58
CA TYR A 13 5.36 36.66 0.76
C TYR A 13 3.92 36.45 1.26
N LEU A 14 3.66 36.57 2.56
CA LEU A 14 2.31 36.44 3.16
C LEU A 14 1.59 37.82 3.20
N ASN A 15 1.50 38.50 2.08
CA ASN A 15 0.72 39.70 1.94
C ASN A 15 -0.49 39.45 1.03
N TYR A 16 -1.53 40.31 1.15
CA TYR A 16 -2.78 40.21 0.41
C TYR A 16 -2.57 40.15 -1.11
N SER A 17 -1.69 40.98 -1.65
CA SER A 17 -1.42 41.05 -3.07
C SER A 17 -0.80 39.75 -3.60
N HIS A 18 0.14 39.14 -2.84
CA HIS A 18 0.76 37.89 -3.22
C HIS A 18 -0.23 36.72 -3.17
N VAL A 19 -1.03 36.63 -2.09
CA VAL A 19 -2.09 35.63 -1.97
C VAL A 19 -3.08 35.72 -3.11
N LEU A 20 -3.55 36.94 -3.43
CA LEU A 20 -4.48 37.15 -4.55
C LEU A 20 -3.87 36.78 -5.91
N SER A 21 -2.59 37.11 -6.13
CA SER A 21 -1.87 36.72 -7.34
C SER A 21 -1.74 35.18 -7.46
N GLN A 22 -1.47 34.49 -6.36
CA GLN A 22 -1.43 33.01 -6.35
C GLN A 22 -2.81 32.41 -6.62
N LEU A 23 -3.88 32.95 -6.05
CA LEU A 23 -5.25 32.52 -6.33
C LEU A 23 -5.63 32.71 -7.79
N LYS A 24 -5.32 33.87 -8.38
CA LYS A 24 -5.52 34.13 -9.82
C LYS A 24 -4.73 33.15 -10.68
N GLY A 25 -3.44 32.93 -10.37
CA GLY A 25 -2.59 31.97 -11.09
C GLY A 25 -3.10 30.54 -10.99
N ARG A 26 -3.71 30.19 -9.85
CA ARG A 26 -4.38 28.89 -9.65
C ARG A 26 -5.62 28.77 -10.51
N TYR A 27 -6.50 29.77 -10.49
CA TYR A 27 -7.69 29.81 -11.32
C TYR A 27 -7.39 29.63 -12.81
N GLU A 28 -6.40 30.37 -13.31
CA GLU A 28 -5.97 30.28 -14.72
C GLU A 28 -5.43 28.88 -15.07
N LYS A 29 -4.61 28.30 -14.22
CA LYS A 29 -3.98 27.00 -14.49
C LYS A 29 -4.95 25.83 -14.37
N GLU A 30 -5.77 25.83 -13.33
CA GLU A 30 -6.60 24.66 -12.99
C GLU A 30 -7.95 24.68 -13.72
N LEU A 31 -8.65 25.82 -13.68
CA LEU A 31 -9.99 25.91 -14.26
C LEU A 31 -9.96 26.25 -15.74
N ARG A 32 -9.14 27.21 -16.18
CA ARG A 32 -9.03 27.55 -17.60
C ARG A 32 -8.07 26.65 -18.36
N GLY A 33 -6.93 26.31 -17.76
CA GLY A 33 -5.87 25.51 -18.38
C GLY A 33 -6.01 24.00 -18.21
N ALA A 34 -7.03 23.51 -17.47
CA ALA A 34 -7.27 22.11 -17.15
C ALA A 34 -6.03 21.35 -16.59
N LYS A 35 -5.09 22.07 -15.98
CA LYS A 35 -3.87 21.51 -15.39
C LYS A 35 -4.12 21.18 -13.91
N ARG A 36 -4.73 20.04 -13.67
CA ARG A 36 -5.03 19.57 -12.31
C ARG A 36 -3.76 19.27 -11.53
N PRO A 37 -3.65 19.68 -10.24
CA PRO A 37 -2.55 19.37 -9.35
C PRO A 37 -2.45 17.87 -9.02
N ALA A 38 -1.31 17.45 -8.46
CA ALA A 38 -1.03 16.03 -8.23
C ALA A 38 -2.01 15.40 -7.24
N VAL A 39 -2.25 16.05 -6.10
CA VAL A 39 -3.16 15.54 -5.07
C VAL A 39 -4.59 15.37 -5.61
N ARG A 40 -5.09 16.35 -6.39
CA ARG A 40 -6.42 16.23 -7.00
C ARG A 40 -6.52 15.05 -7.95
N LYS A 41 -5.51 14.83 -8.80
CA LYS A 41 -5.48 13.69 -9.72
C LYS A 41 -5.47 12.34 -8.99
N VAL A 42 -4.73 12.27 -7.88
CA VAL A 42 -4.66 11.05 -7.06
C VAL A 42 -6.00 10.79 -6.36
N LEU A 43 -6.61 11.83 -5.76
CA LEU A 43 -7.89 11.69 -5.06
C LEU A 43 -9.05 11.35 -6.01
N ASN A 44 -9.07 11.93 -7.20
CA ASN A 44 -10.04 11.58 -8.25
C ASN A 44 -9.76 10.20 -8.89
N LYS A 45 -8.66 9.54 -8.52
CA LYS A 45 -8.18 8.30 -9.16
C LYS A 45 -7.85 8.41 -10.65
N ASP A 46 -7.62 9.61 -11.16
CA ASP A 46 -7.17 9.84 -12.54
C ASP A 46 -5.72 9.29 -12.74
N VAL A 47 -4.91 9.31 -11.67
CA VAL A 47 -3.52 8.86 -11.67
C VAL A 47 -3.26 8.01 -10.43
N SER A 48 -2.49 6.94 -10.59
CA SER A 48 -2.11 6.07 -9.48
C SER A 48 -1.37 6.83 -8.37
N ALA A 49 -1.77 6.59 -7.11
CA ALA A 49 -1.07 7.10 -5.93
C ALA A 49 0.37 6.57 -5.81
N GLY A 50 0.69 5.47 -6.51
CA GLY A 50 2.04 4.90 -6.54
C GLY A 50 3.06 5.72 -7.33
N MET A 51 2.63 6.69 -8.11
CA MET A 51 3.54 7.57 -8.86
C MET A 51 4.43 8.38 -7.93
N PRO A 52 5.73 8.54 -8.26
CA PRO A 52 6.64 9.35 -7.47
C PRO A 52 6.17 10.80 -7.38
N MET A 53 6.02 11.30 -6.16
CA MET A 53 5.61 12.68 -5.92
C MET A 53 6.32 13.29 -4.70
N ILE A 54 6.48 14.60 -4.71
CA ILE A 54 7.03 15.38 -3.60
C ILE A 54 5.90 16.19 -2.99
N LEU A 55 5.62 15.94 -1.73
CA LEU A 55 4.60 16.65 -0.96
C LEU A 55 5.20 17.33 0.26
N CYS A 56 4.54 18.37 0.74
CA CYS A 56 4.94 19.13 1.93
C CYS A 56 4.02 18.80 3.09
N VAL A 57 4.57 18.60 4.27
CA VAL A 57 3.79 18.44 5.50
C VAL A 57 3.14 19.77 5.85
N SER A 58 1.82 19.87 5.75
CA SER A 58 1.04 21.05 6.12
C SER A 58 0.65 21.02 7.59
N GLN A 59 0.29 19.84 8.12
CA GLN A 59 -0.13 19.67 9.50
C GLN A 59 0.22 18.28 10.03
N ILE A 60 0.42 18.17 11.34
CA ILE A 60 0.54 16.91 12.09
C ILE A 60 -0.71 16.80 12.96
N LEU A 61 -1.50 15.75 12.73
CA LEU A 61 -2.74 15.48 13.44
C LEU A 61 -2.52 14.32 14.41
N ARG A 62 -2.98 14.46 15.65
CA ARG A 62 -2.91 13.42 16.67
C ARG A 62 -4.33 13.11 17.16
N PHE A 63 -4.74 11.86 16.99
CA PHE A 63 -6.05 11.38 17.41
C PHE A 63 -5.91 10.38 18.54
N LYS A 64 -6.63 10.60 19.62
CA LYS A 64 -6.76 9.60 20.70
C LYS A 64 -7.88 8.65 20.33
N SER A 65 -7.54 7.45 19.90
CA SER A 65 -8.51 6.40 19.61
C SER A 65 -8.67 5.50 20.83
N LYS A 66 -9.92 5.34 21.30
CA LYS A 66 -10.29 4.29 22.24
C LYS A 66 -10.65 3.05 21.41
N LEU A 67 -9.68 2.32 20.91
CA LEU A 67 -9.94 1.02 20.27
C LEU A 67 -10.09 -0.03 21.37
N PRO A 68 -11.19 -0.81 21.38
CA PRO A 68 -11.23 -2.05 22.15
C PRO A 68 -10.18 -3.00 21.55
N LYS A 69 -9.22 -3.44 22.33
CA LYS A 69 -8.32 -4.51 21.95
C LYS A 69 -9.18 -5.76 21.71
N GLN A 70 -9.41 -6.15 20.47
CA GLN A 70 -9.74 -7.52 20.17
C GLN A 70 -8.46 -8.35 20.35
N VAL A 71 -8.30 -8.87 21.55
CA VAL A 71 -7.37 -9.95 21.84
C VAL A 71 -8.22 -11.20 21.93
N ASP A 72 -7.93 -12.14 21.03
CA ASP A 72 -8.54 -13.47 21.03
C ASP A 72 -8.52 -14.09 22.44
N GLY A 73 -9.70 -14.29 23.00
CA GLY A 73 -10.02 -15.41 23.88
C GLY A 73 -9.51 -15.42 25.31
N VAL A 74 -9.17 -14.29 25.99
CA VAL A 74 -8.99 -14.30 27.43
C VAL A 74 -9.65 -13.07 28.08
N GLN A 75 -10.72 -13.28 28.80
CA GLN A 75 -11.35 -12.29 29.69
C GLN A 75 -10.43 -12.05 30.89
N SER A 76 -9.63 -11.02 30.88
CA SER A 76 -9.01 -10.45 32.07
C SER A 76 -9.68 -9.11 32.39
N SER A 77 -10.52 -9.13 33.40
CA SER A 77 -11.10 -7.99 34.08
C SER A 77 -9.99 -7.15 34.72
N SER A 78 -9.75 -5.98 34.21
CA SER A 78 -8.92 -4.85 34.67
C SER A 78 -7.80 -4.44 33.73
N ALA A 79 -8.12 -4.15 32.46
CA ALA A 79 -7.19 -3.47 31.58
C ALA A 79 -7.65 -2.02 31.43
N GLN A 80 -6.91 -1.09 32.04
CA GLN A 80 -6.96 0.32 31.69
C GLN A 80 -6.82 0.42 30.17
N ALA A 81 -7.83 1.00 29.52
CA ALA A 81 -7.84 1.23 28.10
C ALA A 81 -6.69 2.20 27.77
N GLU A 82 -5.53 1.67 27.41
CA GLU A 82 -4.45 2.49 26.87
C GLU A 82 -4.99 3.15 25.59
N SER A 83 -5.11 4.47 25.65
CA SER A 83 -5.49 5.26 24.48
C SER A 83 -4.36 5.17 23.48
N VAL A 84 -4.55 4.43 22.40
CA VAL A 84 -3.60 4.40 21.29
C VAL A 84 -3.71 5.75 20.58
N GLU A 85 -2.62 6.50 20.59
CA GLU A 85 -2.51 7.76 19.87
C GLU A 85 -2.18 7.47 18.41
N GLU A 86 -3.12 7.76 17.52
CA GLU A 86 -2.92 7.65 16.07
C GLU A 86 -2.37 8.98 15.55
N VAL A 87 -1.21 8.94 14.91
CA VAL A 87 -0.58 10.09 14.27
C VAL A 87 -0.83 10.04 12.78
N ARG A 88 -1.34 11.13 12.22
CA ARG A 88 -1.52 11.32 10.78
C ARG A 88 -0.81 12.58 10.33
N LEU A 89 -0.26 12.57 9.15
CA LEU A 89 0.23 13.77 8.47
C LEU A 89 -0.81 14.24 7.47
N GLU A 90 -0.96 15.54 7.38
CA GLU A 90 -1.59 16.17 6.24
C GLU A 90 -0.50 16.60 5.26
N LEU A 91 -0.52 16.04 4.05
CA LEU A 91 0.44 16.33 2.99
C LEU A 91 -0.21 17.17 1.90
N THR A 92 0.51 18.16 1.41
CA THR A 92 0.01 19.07 0.35
C THR A 92 0.99 19.19 -0.80
N ASP A 93 0.46 19.34 -2.01
CA ASP A 93 1.20 19.74 -3.20
C ASP A 93 1.26 21.28 -3.40
N GLY A 94 0.79 22.02 -2.37
CA GLY A 94 0.67 23.48 -2.39
C GLY A 94 -0.70 23.98 -2.88
N TRP A 95 -1.59 23.08 -3.33
CA TRP A 95 -2.94 23.40 -3.82
C TRP A 95 -3.99 22.67 -3.00
N TYR A 96 -3.87 21.35 -2.91
CA TYR A 96 -4.76 20.48 -2.14
C TYR A 96 -3.96 19.72 -1.09
N ALA A 97 -4.66 19.19 -0.13
CA ALA A 97 -4.08 18.39 0.93
C ALA A 97 -4.76 17.02 1.01
N VAL A 98 -4.00 16.02 1.46
CA VAL A 98 -4.47 14.66 1.70
C VAL A 98 -3.99 14.18 3.05
N SER A 99 -4.87 13.53 3.81
CA SER A 99 -4.51 12.89 5.08
C SER A 99 -3.81 11.55 4.82
N THR A 100 -2.86 11.20 5.69
CA THR A 100 -2.04 10.00 5.51
C THR A 100 -2.22 8.99 6.63
N LEU A 101 -2.02 7.71 6.30
CA LEU A 101 -1.75 6.64 7.27
C LEU A 101 -0.25 6.38 7.28
N LEU A 102 0.34 6.39 8.48
CA LEU A 102 1.76 6.19 8.70
C LEU A 102 2.03 4.78 9.23
N ASP A 103 3.21 4.25 8.90
CA ASP A 103 3.77 3.10 9.61
C ASP A 103 4.39 3.50 10.96
N CYS A 104 4.76 2.52 11.78
CA CYS A 104 5.35 2.75 13.10
C CYS A 104 6.70 3.50 13.00
N VAL A 105 7.47 3.29 11.94
CA VAL A 105 8.77 3.93 11.72
C VAL A 105 8.59 5.43 11.45
N LEU A 106 7.67 5.78 10.55
CA LEU A 106 7.38 7.19 10.25
C LEU A 106 6.77 7.90 11.46
N THR A 107 5.88 7.23 12.21
CA THR A 107 5.33 7.76 13.45
C THR A 107 6.44 8.10 14.44
N ASN A 108 7.39 7.20 14.65
CA ASN A 108 8.56 7.46 15.49
C ASN A 108 9.44 8.61 14.98
N LEU A 109 9.55 8.80 13.66
CA LEU A 109 10.28 9.94 13.09
C LEU A 109 9.57 11.28 13.31
N VAL A 110 8.24 11.28 13.31
CA VAL A 110 7.43 12.44 13.68
C VAL A 110 7.62 12.78 15.15
N ASP A 111 7.55 11.78 16.04
CA ASP A 111 7.71 11.97 17.48
C ASP A 111 9.11 12.46 17.88
N LYS A 112 10.14 11.97 17.18
CA LYS A 112 11.52 12.45 17.31
C LYS A 112 11.76 13.84 16.69
N GLY A 113 10.72 14.47 16.11
CA GLY A 113 10.83 15.78 15.47
C GLY A 113 11.67 15.81 14.18
N LYS A 114 11.98 14.65 13.58
CA LYS A 114 12.70 14.60 12.30
C LYS A 114 11.81 14.97 11.12
N ILE A 115 10.50 14.73 11.25
CA ILE A 115 9.46 15.18 10.32
C ILE A 115 8.67 16.27 11.02
N GLN A 116 8.65 17.47 10.44
CA GLN A 116 7.98 18.64 11.00
C GLN A 116 7.11 19.31 9.92
N VAL A 117 6.20 20.17 10.35
CA VAL A 117 5.43 21.02 9.42
C VAL A 117 6.40 21.84 8.56
N GLY A 118 6.15 21.83 7.25
CA GLY A 118 7.02 22.41 6.23
C GLY A 118 8.13 21.48 5.74
N SER A 119 8.28 20.26 6.27
CA SER A 119 9.17 19.25 5.70
C SER A 119 8.61 18.76 4.37
N LYS A 120 9.48 18.64 3.36
CA LYS A 120 9.12 18.02 2.09
C LYS A 120 9.53 16.56 2.10
N ILE A 121 8.63 15.70 1.67
CA ILE A 121 8.82 14.26 1.60
C ILE A 121 8.57 13.81 0.17
N MET A 122 9.52 13.09 -0.40
CA MET A 122 9.33 12.34 -1.63
C MET A 122 8.73 10.99 -1.28
N ILE A 123 7.63 10.63 -1.91
CA ILE A 123 6.93 9.37 -1.73
C ILE A 123 6.79 8.67 -3.07
N CYS A 124 6.84 7.34 -3.08
CA CYS A 124 6.57 6.53 -4.24
C CYS A 124 5.90 5.23 -3.79
N ASN A 125 5.23 4.56 -4.71
CA ASN A 125 4.55 3.29 -4.43
C ASN A 125 3.59 3.35 -3.23
N SER A 126 3.02 4.55 -2.97
CA SER A 126 1.99 4.75 -1.96
C SER A 126 0.64 4.20 -2.44
N GLN A 127 -0.25 3.90 -1.50
CA GLN A 127 -1.56 3.34 -1.77
C GLN A 127 -2.64 4.28 -1.24
N LEU A 128 -3.72 4.41 -2.00
CA LEU A 128 -4.92 5.10 -1.55
C LEU A 128 -5.82 4.08 -0.86
N VAL A 129 -6.22 4.36 0.38
CA VAL A 129 -7.06 3.50 1.22
C VAL A 129 -8.35 4.23 1.55
N GLY A 130 -9.47 3.54 1.45
CA GLY A 130 -10.80 4.08 1.74
C GLY A 130 -11.81 3.78 0.64
N SER A 131 -12.62 4.76 0.25
CA SER A 131 -13.67 4.62 -0.75
C SER A 131 -13.14 4.07 -2.08
N ASP A 132 -13.93 3.21 -2.72
CA ASP A 132 -13.63 2.70 -4.06
C ASP A 132 -13.81 3.76 -5.14
N ASP A 133 -14.64 4.75 -4.89
CA ASP A 133 -14.85 5.89 -5.78
C ASP A 133 -13.82 7.00 -5.56
N GLY A 134 -13.48 7.74 -6.61
CA GLY A 134 -12.68 8.95 -6.49
C GLY A 134 -13.45 10.05 -5.75
N VAL A 135 -12.70 10.94 -5.09
CA VAL A 135 -13.29 12.07 -4.35
C VAL A 135 -12.71 13.37 -4.87
N ASP A 136 -13.57 14.33 -5.20
CA ASP A 136 -13.08 15.68 -5.54
C ASP A 136 -12.72 16.44 -4.25
N PRO A 137 -11.46 16.90 -4.10
CA PRO A 137 -11.06 17.66 -2.92
C PRO A 137 -11.78 19.02 -2.78
N LEU A 138 -12.59 19.43 -3.75
CA LEU A 138 -13.44 20.61 -3.68
C LEU A 138 -14.83 20.31 -3.09
N ASP A 139 -15.19 19.05 -2.91
CA ASP A 139 -16.47 18.70 -2.30
C ASP A 139 -16.46 19.06 -0.81
N ASP A 140 -17.57 19.64 -0.34
CA ASP A 140 -17.74 20.07 1.05
C ASP A 140 -17.56 18.91 2.05
N ASN A 141 -17.96 17.70 1.66
CA ASN A 141 -17.83 16.49 2.46
C ASN A 141 -16.37 16.04 2.67
N TYR A 142 -15.47 16.37 1.75
CA TYR A 142 -14.04 16.04 1.89
C TYR A 142 -13.33 16.94 2.90
N CYS A 143 -13.68 18.20 2.95
CA CYS A 143 -13.02 19.23 3.76
C CYS A 143 -13.56 19.33 5.20
N SER A 144 -14.78 18.83 5.47
CA SER A 144 -15.51 19.13 6.70
C SER A 144 -15.01 18.35 7.92
N ASP A 145 -14.54 17.11 7.77
CA ASP A 145 -14.05 16.30 8.89
C ASP A 145 -12.73 15.58 8.55
N ARG A 146 -11.63 16.13 9.08
CA ARG A 146 -10.29 15.55 8.90
C ARG A 146 -10.08 14.19 9.58
N ARG A 147 -10.97 13.82 10.52
CA ARG A 147 -10.91 12.51 11.18
C ARG A 147 -11.50 11.41 10.31
N ASN A 148 -12.59 11.72 9.62
CA ASN A 148 -13.37 10.80 8.80
C ASN A 148 -13.12 11.02 7.30
N CYS A 149 -11.89 11.33 6.91
CA CYS A 149 -11.56 11.46 5.50
C CYS A 149 -11.92 10.18 4.74
N PRO A 150 -12.68 10.25 3.65
CA PRO A 150 -13.10 9.08 2.89
C PRO A 150 -11.93 8.36 2.21
N LEU A 151 -10.86 9.09 1.93
CA LEU A 151 -9.63 8.57 1.32
C LEU A 151 -8.41 9.00 2.12
N LEU A 152 -7.53 8.04 2.40
CA LEU A 152 -6.28 8.23 3.12
C LEU A 152 -5.13 7.72 2.25
N LEU A 153 -4.02 8.45 2.24
CA LEU A 153 -2.81 8.03 1.53
C LEU A 153 -1.92 7.23 2.48
N LYS A 154 -1.79 5.92 2.24
CA LYS A 154 -0.90 5.06 3.01
C LYS A 154 0.54 5.24 2.53
N ILE A 155 1.40 5.70 3.43
CA ILE A 155 2.83 5.87 3.19
C ILE A 155 3.63 5.07 4.21
N THR A 156 4.80 4.60 3.78
CA THR A 156 5.68 3.76 4.59
C THR A 156 7.12 4.29 4.54
N ALA A 157 7.93 3.96 5.53
CA ALA A 157 9.29 4.47 5.64
C ALA A 157 10.18 4.06 4.46
N ASN A 158 10.03 2.82 3.96
CA ASN A 158 10.81 2.37 2.82
C ASN A 158 10.37 3.02 1.51
N ASN A 159 9.14 3.52 1.43
CA ASN A 159 8.59 4.20 0.26
C ASN A 159 8.74 5.72 0.31
N SER A 160 9.37 6.25 1.36
CA SER A 160 9.49 7.68 1.58
C SER A 160 10.93 8.11 1.84
N ARG A 161 11.25 9.34 1.46
CA ARG A 161 12.54 10.00 1.68
C ARG A 161 12.32 11.48 1.90
N LYS A 162 13.12 12.10 2.77
CA LYS A 162 13.16 13.55 2.90
C LYS A 162 13.63 14.16 1.59
N ALA A 163 12.85 15.09 1.05
CA ALA A 163 13.22 15.85 -0.15
C ALA A 163 13.94 17.16 0.23
N SER A 164 14.70 17.70 -0.72
CA SER A 164 15.33 19.01 -0.56
C SER A 164 14.28 20.10 -0.35
N TRP A 165 14.65 21.15 0.39
CA TRP A 165 13.74 22.25 0.71
C TRP A 165 13.26 23.03 -0.53
N ASP A 166 14.10 23.09 -1.56
CA ASP A 166 13.86 23.77 -2.85
C ASP A 166 13.13 22.87 -3.85
N ALA A 167 12.99 21.56 -3.57
CA ALA A 167 12.34 20.62 -4.46
C ALA A 167 10.91 21.07 -4.82
N LYS A 168 10.57 20.98 -6.10
CA LYS A 168 9.25 21.35 -6.62
C LYS A 168 8.20 20.35 -6.15
N LEU A 169 7.05 20.85 -5.68
CA LEU A 169 5.94 20.03 -5.24
C LEU A 169 5.16 19.44 -6.42
N GLY A 170 4.54 18.29 -6.18
CA GLY A 170 3.74 17.53 -7.15
C GLY A 170 4.47 16.32 -7.70
N PHE A 171 4.03 15.79 -8.84
CA PHE A 171 4.66 14.64 -9.48
C PHE A 171 6.10 14.95 -9.88
N VAL A 172 6.97 13.96 -9.68
CA VAL A 172 8.38 14.05 -10.09
C VAL A 172 8.46 13.85 -11.60
N HIS A 173 9.05 14.82 -12.30
CA HIS A 173 9.17 14.76 -13.74
C HIS A 173 10.23 13.73 -14.16
N PRO A 174 10.01 12.91 -15.22
CA PRO A 174 10.96 11.86 -15.65
C PRO A 174 12.39 12.35 -15.93
N LYS A 175 12.55 13.60 -16.38
CA LYS A 175 13.88 14.21 -16.63
C LYS A 175 14.68 14.44 -15.33
N PHE A 176 14.02 14.67 -14.19
CA PHE A 176 14.67 14.76 -12.89
C PHE A 176 15.13 13.41 -12.37
N THR A 177 14.50 12.34 -12.85
CA THR A 177 14.76 10.97 -12.45
C THR A 177 16.08 10.46 -13.02
N ALA A 178 16.48 10.90 -14.21
CA ALA A 178 17.73 10.46 -14.84
C ALA A 178 18.99 11.08 -14.23
N GLN A 179 18.89 12.33 -13.72
CA GLN A 179 20.03 13.07 -13.16
C GLN A 179 20.26 12.87 -11.66
N GLN A 180 19.25 12.41 -10.91
CA GLN A 180 19.30 12.17 -9.46
C GLN A 180 18.94 10.74 -9.05
N GLY A 181 19.20 9.76 -9.89
CA GLY A 181 18.97 8.35 -9.59
C GLY A 181 17.57 7.84 -9.89
N GLY A 182 16.96 8.34 -10.97
CA GLY A 182 15.71 7.81 -11.53
C GLY A 182 14.51 7.98 -10.58
N GLY A 183 13.32 8.26 -11.09
CA GLY A 183 12.07 8.46 -10.30
C GLY A 183 11.63 7.32 -9.40
N ILE A 184 12.45 6.32 -9.29
CA ILE A 184 12.33 5.22 -8.34
C ILE A 184 13.18 5.59 -7.14
N LEU A 185 12.60 5.49 -5.95
CA LEU A 185 13.31 5.68 -4.71
C LEU A 185 14.22 4.46 -4.47
N VAL A 186 15.49 4.57 -4.85
CA VAL A 186 16.48 3.53 -4.58
C VAL A 186 16.94 3.67 -3.13
N LYS A 187 16.88 2.57 -2.38
CA LYS A 187 17.33 2.49 -0.99
C LYS A 187 18.65 1.74 -0.89
N SER A 188 19.54 2.23 -0.03
CA SER A 188 20.69 1.45 0.43
C SER A 188 20.24 0.40 1.45
N LEU A 189 20.93 -0.73 1.53
CA LEU A 189 20.64 -1.77 2.55
C LEU A 189 20.62 -1.23 3.98
N SER A 190 21.49 -0.26 4.29
CA SER A 190 21.56 0.40 5.59
C SER A 190 20.33 1.26 5.94
N ASP A 191 19.57 1.68 4.93
CA ASP A 191 18.43 2.60 5.09
C ASP A 191 17.09 1.88 5.08
N ILE A 192 17.10 0.54 5.05
CA ILE A 192 15.91 -0.28 5.02
C ILE A 192 15.46 -0.58 6.44
N TYR A 193 14.19 -0.34 6.70
CA TYR A 193 13.52 -0.71 7.94
C TYR A 193 12.73 -2.00 7.76
N PRO A 194 12.91 -3.03 8.62
CA PRO A 194 12.15 -4.29 8.52
C PRO A 194 10.64 -4.07 8.50
N ASP A 195 10.14 -3.15 9.34
CA ASP A 195 8.72 -2.82 9.47
C ASP A 195 8.30 -1.59 8.63
N GLY A 196 9.17 -1.15 7.73
CA GLY A 196 8.97 0.05 6.91
C GLY A 196 8.21 -0.19 5.61
N GLY A 197 7.53 -1.33 5.45
CA GLY A 197 6.76 -1.67 4.26
C GLY A 197 7.60 -2.12 3.06
N SER A 198 6.99 -2.17 1.88
CA SER A 198 7.64 -2.63 0.66
C SER A 198 8.77 -1.69 0.22
N ILE A 199 9.79 -2.25 -0.40
CA ILE A 199 10.95 -1.50 -0.92
C ILE A 199 10.72 -1.27 -2.41
N PRO A 200 10.69 -0.01 -2.88
CA PRO A 200 10.44 0.29 -4.30
C PRO A 200 11.55 -0.22 -5.22
N ALA A 201 12.80 0.03 -4.84
CA ALA A 201 13.98 -0.46 -5.54
C ALA A 201 15.17 -0.50 -4.59
N ILE A 202 16.06 -1.46 -4.83
CA ILE A 202 17.30 -1.62 -4.09
C ILE A 202 18.43 -1.93 -5.07
N GLU A 203 19.58 -1.32 -4.85
CA GLU A 203 20.79 -1.61 -5.60
C GLU A 203 21.66 -2.57 -4.78
N LEU A 204 21.96 -3.74 -5.35
CA LEU A 204 22.69 -4.81 -4.68
C LEU A 204 23.83 -5.32 -5.55
N VAL A 205 24.93 -5.65 -4.90
CA VAL A 205 26.03 -6.43 -5.51
C VAL A 205 25.91 -7.87 -5.03
N ILE A 206 25.71 -8.80 -5.96
CA ILE A 206 25.62 -10.23 -5.66
C ILE A 206 27.02 -10.77 -5.44
N CYS A 207 27.38 -10.98 -4.19
CA CYS A 207 28.70 -11.55 -3.82
C CYS A 207 28.73 -13.08 -3.91
N LYS A 208 27.62 -13.74 -3.63
CA LYS A 208 27.53 -15.22 -3.63
C LYS A 208 26.12 -15.68 -3.95
N ARG A 209 26.03 -16.68 -4.81
CA ARG A 209 24.77 -17.36 -5.12
C ARG A 209 24.80 -18.78 -4.53
N TYR A 210 23.83 -19.07 -3.69
CA TYR A 210 23.59 -20.42 -3.19
C TYR A 210 22.67 -21.21 -4.12
N PRO A 211 22.72 -22.55 -4.11
CA PRO A 211 21.76 -23.38 -4.83
C PRO A 211 20.34 -23.06 -4.35
N ARG A 212 19.38 -23.29 -5.23
CA ARG A 212 17.97 -23.09 -4.88
C ARG A 212 17.56 -24.06 -3.80
N MET A 213 16.82 -23.57 -2.82
CA MET A 213 16.17 -24.38 -1.79
C MET A 213 14.66 -24.12 -1.85
N TYR A 214 13.89 -25.17 -1.73
CA TYR A 214 12.44 -25.11 -1.72
C TYR A 214 11.95 -25.26 -0.28
N ARG A 215 10.90 -24.54 0.06
CA ARG A 215 10.28 -24.55 1.40
C ARG A 215 8.92 -25.23 1.31
N GLU A 216 8.81 -26.42 1.88
CA GLU A 216 7.53 -27.11 2.03
C GLU A 216 6.93 -26.82 3.41
N GLN A 217 5.66 -26.41 3.43
CA GLN A 217 4.88 -26.24 4.66
C GLN A 217 3.82 -27.32 4.74
N ILE A 218 3.95 -28.24 5.65
CA ILE A 218 2.97 -29.28 5.89
C ILE A 218 2.17 -28.89 7.13
N LYS A 219 0.85 -28.69 6.96
CA LYS A 219 -0.07 -28.51 8.09
C LYS A 219 -0.53 -29.88 8.54
N ASP A 220 -0.15 -30.25 9.74
CA ASP A 220 -0.67 -31.44 10.38
C ASP A 220 -2.11 -31.19 10.88
N ILE A 221 -3.07 -31.88 10.30
CA ILE A 221 -4.51 -31.71 10.58
C ILE A 221 -4.85 -32.07 12.02
N ALA A 222 -4.07 -32.98 12.64
CA ALA A 222 -4.33 -33.46 14.01
C ALA A 222 -3.82 -32.49 15.08
N THR A 223 -2.67 -31.85 14.85
CA THR A 223 -2.00 -31.01 15.85
C THR A 223 -2.05 -29.52 15.53
N GLN A 224 -2.57 -29.12 14.37
CA GLN A 224 -2.54 -27.75 13.80
C GLN A 224 -1.12 -27.15 13.71
N ASN A 225 -0.09 -27.94 13.93
CA ASN A 225 1.29 -27.50 13.82
C ASN A 225 1.71 -27.42 12.35
N VAL A 226 2.46 -26.37 12.01
CA VAL A 226 3.07 -26.20 10.69
C VAL A 226 4.50 -26.68 10.76
N VAL A 227 4.80 -27.81 10.12
CA VAL A 227 6.17 -28.29 9.95
C VAL A 227 6.74 -27.68 8.67
N THR A 228 7.88 -27.06 8.78
CA THR A 228 8.59 -26.45 7.63
C THR A 228 9.81 -27.30 7.30
N ASN A 229 9.83 -27.87 6.09
CA ASN A 229 10.96 -28.61 5.56
C ASN A 229 11.67 -27.75 4.50
N HIS A 230 13.00 -27.86 4.44
CA HIS A 230 13.81 -27.26 3.39
C HIS A 230 14.31 -28.39 2.48
N LEU A 231 13.95 -28.32 1.20
CA LEU A 231 14.24 -29.32 0.19
C LEU A 231 15.26 -28.77 -0.80
N THR A 232 16.13 -29.62 -1.26
CA THR A 232 17.03 -29.34 -2.38
C THR A 232 16.30 -29.54 -3.72
N GLU A 233 16.85 -29.03 -4.82
CA GLU A 233 16.24 -29.15 -6.15
C GLU A 233 15.91 -30.62 -6.57
N PRO A 234 16.80 -31.61 -6.33
CA PRO A 234 16.47 -33.02 -6.66
C PRO A 234 15.39 -33.61 -5.73
N GLU A 235 15.35 -33.22 -4.46
CA GLU A 235 14.32 -33.68 -3.51
C GLU A 235 12.94 -33.09 -3.88
N GLU A 236 12.88 -31.83 -4.29
CA GLU A 236 11.66 -31.21 -4.79
C GLU A 236 11.16 -31.87 -6.07
N ALA A 237 12.04 -32.15 -7.02
CA ALA A 237 11.68 -32.85 -8.26
C ALA A 237 11.11 -34.26 -7.98
N ALA A 238 11.70 -35.00 -7.00
CA ALA A 238 11.19 -36.28 -6.57
C ALA A 238 9.81 -36.17 -5.94
N ARG A 239 9.59 -35.17 -5.06
CA ARG A 239 8.29 -34.89 -4.43
C ARG A 239 7.22 -34.51 -5.47
N GLN A 240 7.58 -33.67 -6.43
CA GLN A 240 6.65 -33.26 -7.48
C GLN A 240 6.24 -34.44 -8.35
N SER A 241 7.21 -35.30 -8.72
CA SER A 241 6.93 -36.55 -9.45
C SER A 241 5.99 -37.50 -8.67
N GLU A 242 6.21 -37.63 -7.36
CA GLU A 242 5.33 -38.45 -6.50
C GLU A 242 3.92 -37.88 -6.43
N HIS A 243 3.80 -36.57 -6.32
CA HIS A 243 2.49 -35.87 -6.29
C HIS A 243 1.75 -36.05 -7.62
N ASP A 244 2.45 -35.89 -8.75
CA ASP A 244 1.88 -36.05 -10.09
C ASP A 244 1.39 -37.48 -10.31
N MET A 245 2.15 -38.49 -9.88
CA MET A 245 1.72 -39.89 -9.93
C MET A 245 0.48 -40.15 -9.05
N LYS A 246 0.40 -39.52 -7.86
CA LYS A 246 -0.79 -39.65 -7.00
C LYS A 246 -2.02 -39.01 -7.65
N ASN A 247 -1.86 -37.82 -8.23
CA ASN A 247 -2.94 -37.15 -8.94
C ASN A 247 -3.40 -37.91 -10.17
N GLN A 248 -2.50 -38.48 -10.93
CA GLN A 248 -2.83 -39.31 -12.08
C GLN A 248 -3.63 -40.55 -11.66
N ARG A 249 -3.18 -41.27 -10.62
CA ARG A 249 -3.91 -42.44 -10.09
C ARG A 249 -5.30 -42.06 -9.55
N ALA A 250 -5.41 -40.87 -8.90
CA ALA A 250 -6.71 -40.38 -8.43
C ALA A 250 -7.63 -40.07 -9.63
N SER A 251 -7.12 -39.39 -10.65
CA SER A 251 -7.85 -39.07 -11.88
C SER A 251 -8.33 -40.33 -12.60
N GLU A 252 -7.47 -41.35 -12.73
CA GLU A 252 -7.83 -42.66 -13.32
C GLU A 252 -8.94 -43.34 -12.55
N LYS A 253 -8.87 -43.35 -11.21
CA LYS A 253 -9.94 -43.92 -10.37
C LYS A 253 -11.29 -43.20 -10.54
N TYR A 254 -11.27 -41.85 -10.60
CA TYR A 254 -12.48 -41.06 -10.87
C TYR A 254 -13.05 -41.34 -12.25
N ALA A 255 -12.20 -41.44 -13.27
CA ALA A 255 -12.62 -41.77 -14.62
C ALA A 255 -13.21 -43.17 -14.70
N GLU A 256 -12.68 -44.15 -13.96
CA GLU A 256 -13.20 -45.51 -13.90
C GLU A 256 -14.55 -45.58 -13.18
N SER A 257 -14.72 -44.88 -12.02
CA SER A 257 -15.99 -44.80 -11.33
C SER A 257 -17.08 -44.14 -12.16
N ALA A 258 -16.76 -43.03 -12.85
CA ALA A 258 -17.68 -42.34 -13.75
C ALA A 258 -18.13 -43.25 -14.91
N ARG A 259 -17.20 -44.06 -15.48
CA ARG A 259 -17.55 -45.05 -16.54
C ARG A 259 -18.48 -46.14 -16.00
N LYS A 260 -18.28 -46.63 -14.78
CA LYS A 260 -19.16 -47.60 -14.14
C LYS A 260 -20.56 -47.04 -13.94
N GLU A 261 -20.68 -45.83 -13.39
CA GLU A 261 -21.97 -45.15 -13.21
C GLU A 261 -22.70 -44.93 -14.54
N CYS A 262 -22.01 -44.47 -15.58
CA CYS A 262 -22.57 -44.32 -16.91
C CYS A 262 -23.05 -45.66 -17.51
N SER A 263 -22.33 -46.74 -17.27
CA SER A 263 -22.74 -48.09 -17.73
C SER A 263 -23.97 -48.62 -17.02
N GLU A 264 -24.09 -48.38 -15.71
CA GLU A 264 -25.25 -48.75 -14.91
C GLU A 264 -26.49 -47.95 -15.32
N VAL A 265 -26.38 -46.64 -15.50
CA VAL A 265 -27.46 -45.77 -15.99
C VAL A 265 -27.94 -46.24 -17.39
N SER A 266 -27.02 -46.56 -18.31
CA SER A 266 -27.35 -47.09 -19.63
C SER A 266 -28.02 -48.46 -19.57
N CYS A 267 -27.64 -49.29 -18.60
CA CYS A 267 -28.29 -50.60 -18.39
C CYS A 267 -29.71 -50.45 -17.82
N CYS A 268 -29.92 -49.50 -16.89
CA CYS A 268 -31.24 -49.16 -16.36
C CYS A 268 -32.18 -48.61 -17.44
N ALA A 269 -31.68 -47.69 -18.27
CA ALA A 269 -32.47 -47.14 -19.38
C ALA A 269 -32.91 -48.20 -20.39
N ARG A 270 -32.07 -49.18 -20.70
CA ARG A 270 -32.42 -50.30 -21.56
C ARG A 270 -33.43 -51.27 -20.93
N ARG A 271 -33.47 -51.39 -19.57
CA ARG A 271 -34.49 -52.19 -18.84
C ARG A 271 -35.86 -51.49 -18.85
N VAL A 272 -35.87 -50.18 -18.72
CA VAL A 272 -37.12 -49.38 -18.72
C VAL A 272 -37.76 -49.41 -20.14
N SER A 273 -36.97 -49.28 -21.19
CA SER A 273 -37.48 -49.35 -22.57
C SER A 273 -38.02 -50.74 -22.96
N LYS A 274 -37.58 -51.83 -22.32
CA LYS A 274 -38.13 -53.16 -22.56
C LYS A 274 -39.43 -53.42 -21.80
N LEU A 275 -39.74 -52.70 -20.75
CA LEU A 275 -40.99 -52.80 -19.98
C LEU A 275 -42.14 -51.96 -20.57
N THR A 276 -41.86 -51.06 -21.48
CA THR A 276 -42.86 -50.18 -22.12
C THR A 276 -43.41 -50.74 -23.46
N ILE A 277 -43.00 -51.96 -23.86
CA ILE A 277 -43.40 -52.62 -25.14
C ILE A 277 -44.17 -53.94 -24.87
N GLN A 278 -44.77 -54.10 -23.71
CA GLN A 278 -45.74 -55.19 -23.46
C GLN A 278 -47.13 -54.54 -23.18
#